data_1720627597e7f698fee273f534bc5fdb
#
_entry.id   1720627597e7f698fee273f534bc5fdb
#
_cell.length_a   1.000
_cell.length_b   1.000
_cell.length_c   1.000
_cell.angle_alpha   90.00
_cell.angle_beta   90.00
_cell.angle_gamma   90.00
#
_symmetry.space_group_name_H-M   'P 1'
#
loop_
_entity.id
_entity.type
_entity.pdbx_description
1 polymer ?
#
loop_
_entity_poly.entity_id
_entity_poly.type
_entity_poly.pdbx_seq_one_letter_code
_entity_poly.pdbx_strand_id
1 'polypeptide(L)'
;IRIFSSDYMKRKEETKDLFKNIIDNKIDILVGTQMISKGFNFPKLNCIVVVDADFSGRGFDLRSTEKNIQLYHQLSGRAGRFSKESLIIYQTLSPHDSTLTELIKNKSEELLKNELFLRKENKLPPFTRLIAIIISSKERSLSLNGAREIKKRLNQIKDIEILGPVDSPLLKIKK
;
A
#
# COMPACT_ATOMS: atom_id res chain seq x y z
N ILE A 1 -24.68 -8.87 -4.19
CA ILE A 1 -23.50 -8.06 -3.81
C ILE A 1 -23.33 -8.10 -2.30
N ARG A 2 -22.09 -8.23 -1.83
CA ARG A 2 -21.74 -8.12 -0.40
C ARG A 2 -20.49 -7.25 -0.23
N ILE A 3 -20.43 -6.52 0.89
CA ILE A 3 -19.28 -5.69 1.26
C ILE A 3 -18.54 -6.40 2.40
N PHE A 4 -17.22 -6.51 2.27
CA PHE A 4 -16.34 -7.08 3.27
C PHE A 4 -15.36 -6.02 3.76
N SER A 5 -15.52 -5.59 5.00
CA SER A 5 -14.68 -4.58 5.63
C SER A 5 -13.95 -5.14 6.86
N SER A 6 -13.00 -4.36 7.39
CA SER A 6 -12.27 -4.71 8.62
C SER A 6 -13.19 -4.97 9.83
N ASP A 7 -14.36 -4.35 9.86
CA ASP A 7 -15.31 -4.53 10.95
C ASP A 7 -16.01 -5.89 10.91
N TYR A 8 -16.20 -6.45 9.70
CA TYR A 8 -16.69 -7.81 9.54
C TYR A 8 -15.75 -8.85 10.12
N MET A 9 -14.43 -8.65 10.00
CA MET A 9 -13.45 -9.62 10.54
C MET A 9 -13.48 -9.75 12.06
N LYS A 10 -13.95 -8.74 12.76
CA LYS A 10 -14.11 -8.78 14.23
C LYS A 10 -15.21 -9.72 14.67
N ARG A 11 -16.15 -10.05 13.78
CA ARG A 11 -17.33 -10.90 14.03
C ARG A 11 -17.12 -12.26 13.37
N LYS A 12 -16.53 -13.20 14.12
CA LYS A 12 -16.13 -14.52 13.60
C LYS A 12 -17.27 -15.32 12.96
N GLU A 13 -18.49 -15.24 13.51
CA GLU A 13 -19.63 -15.97 12.99
C GLU A 13 -20.13 -15.39 11.65
N GLU A 14 -20.30 -14.08 11.57
CA GLU A 14 -20.70 -13.41 10.33
C GLU A 14 -19.68 -13.65 9.20
N THR A 15 -18.40 -13.72 9.56
CA THR A 15 -17.33 -14.04 8.61
C THR A 15 -17.48 -15.47 8.08
N LYS A 16 -17.74 -16.45 8.93
CA LYS A 16 -17.97 -17.85 8.50
C LYS A 16 -19.18 -17.98 7.58
N ASP A 17 -20.28 -17.33 7.92
CA ASP A 17 -21.50 -17.34 7.10
C ASP A 17 -21.29 -16.67 5.75
N LEU A 18 -20.54 -15.56 5.70
CA LEU A 18 -20.15 -14.93 4.46
C LEU A 18 -19.38 -15.89 3.55
N PHE A 19 -18.38 -16.59 4.09
CA PHE A 19 -17.58 -17.55 3.31
C PHE A 19 -18.40 -18.74 2.85
N LYS A 20 -19.27 -19.26 3.67
CA LYS A 20 -20.20 -20.31 3.29
C LYS A 20 -21.07 -19.88 2.11
N ASN A 21 -21.63 -18.67 2.18
CA ASN A 21 -22.46 -18.11 1.10
C ASN A 21 -21.66 -17.87 -0.20
N ILE A 22 -20.36 -17.53 -0.11
CA ILE A 22 -19.49 -17.43 -1.29
C ILE A 22 -19.25 -18.79 -1.93
N ILE A 23 -18.92 -19.80 -1.13
CA ILE A 23 -18.67 -21.17 -1.59
C ILE A 23 -19.96 -21.76 -2.21
N ASP A 24 -21.09 -21.51 -1.58
CA ASP A 24 -22.42 -21.94 -2.05
C ASP A 24 -22.93 -21.16 -3.28
N ASN A 25 -22.14 -20.23 -3.86
CA ASN A 25 -22.53 -19.39 -4.99
C ASN A 25 -23.74 -18.48 -4.74
N LYS A 26 -23.99 -18.06 -3.52
CA LYS A 26 -25.06 -17.12 -3.18
C LYS A 26 -24.63 -15.66 -3.29
N ILE A 27 -23.36 -15.41 -3.57
CA ILE A 27 -22.78 -14.08 -3.71
C ILE A 27 -22.02 -14.01 -5.02
N ASP A 28 -22.48 -13.16 -5.94
CA ASP A 28 -21.87 -12.96 -7.24
C ASP A 28 -20.75 -11.89 -7.20
N ILE A 29 -20.92 -10.85 -6.36
CA ILE A 29 -20.00 -9.73 -6.28
C ILE A 29 -19.61 -9.49 -4.82
N LEU A 30 -18.32 -9.55 -4.57
CA LEU A 30 -17.72 -9.22 -3.28
C LEU A 30 -16.90 -7.94 -3.40
N VAL A 31 -17.26 -6.92 -2.64
CA VAL A 31 -16.56 -5.64 -2.59
C VAL A 31 -15.79 -5.55 -1.27
N GLY A 32 -14.54 -5.15 -1.33
CA GLY A 32 -13.76 -4.96 -0.11
C GLY A 32 -12.39 -4.34 -0.34
N THR A 33 -11.64 -4.22 0.74
CA THR A 33 -10.29 -3.68 0.73
C THR A 33 -9.25 -4.77 0.44
N GLN A 34 -7.97 -4.39 0.42
CA GLN A 34 -6.83 -5.31 0.28
C GLN A 34 -6.88 -6.52 1.23
N MET A 35 -7.67 -6.46 2.30
CA MET A 35 -7.82 -7.58 3.24
C MET A 35 -8.41 -8.82 2.58
N ILE A 36 -9.24 -8.67 1.55
CA ILE A 36 -9.81 -9.81 0.80
C ILE A 36 -8.69 -10.56 0.05
N SER A 37 -7.64 -9.87 -0.34
CA SER A 37 -6.50 -10.49 -1.03
C SER A 37 -5.68 -11.42 -0.13
N LYS A 38 -5.87 -11.41 1.19
CA LYS A 38 -5.08 -12.18 2.15
C LYS A 38 -5.90 -13.31 2.78
N GLY A 39 -5.38 -14.54 2.73
CA GLY A 39 -5.86 -15.66 3.56
C GLY A 39 -7.13 -16.38 3.09
N PHE A 40 -7.85 -15.88 2.10
CA PHE A 40 -9.12 -16.50 1.67
C PHE A 40 -8.99 -17.19 0.31
N ASN A 41 -9.70 -18.27 0.13
CA ASN A 41 -9.77 -19.01 -1.12
C ASN A 41 -11.15 -18.84 -1.75
N PHE A 42 -11.18 -18.44 -3.02
CA PHE A 42 -12.41 -18.22 -3.79
C PHE A 42 -12.39 -19.11 -5.03
N PRO A 43 -12.88 -20.38 -4.94
CA PRO A 43 -12.72 -21.36 -6.01
C PRO A 43 -13.35 -20.95 -7.34
N LYS A 44 -14.39 -20.13 -7.31
CA LYS A 44 -15.14 -19.70 -8.49
C LYS A 44 -14.85 -18.25 -8.92
N LEU A 45 -13.77 -17.67 -8.41
CA LEU A 45 -13.36 -16.32 -8.76
C LEU A 45 -12.84 -16.28 -10.18
N ASN A 46 -13.55 -15.59 -11.07
CA ASN A 46 -13.22 -15.44 -12.47
C ASN A 46 -12.87 -14.00 -12.87
N CYS A 47 -13.24 -13.01 -12.04
CA CYS A 47 -12.95 -11.63 -12.33
C CYS A 47 -12.54 -10.88 -11.05
N ILE A 48 -11.49 -10.06 -11.15
CA ILE A 48 -11.07 -9.13 -10.10
C ILE A 48 -11.04 -7.74 -10.71
N VAL A 49 -11.68 -6.78 -10.05
CA VAL A 49 -11.62 -5.36 -10.43
C VAL A 49 -10.90 -4.60 -9.32
N VAL A 50 -9.78 -3.99 -9.67
CA VAL A 50 -9.03 -3.09 -8.78
C VAL A 50 -9.49 -1.67 -9.08
N VAL A 51 -10.25 -1.09 -8.16
CA VAL A 51 -10.72 0.30 -8.24
C VAL A 51 -9.62 1.21 -7.73
N ASP A 52 -9.33 2.30 -8.46
CA ASP A 52 -8.25 3.25 -8.15
C ASP A 52 -6.89 2.56 -8.04
N ALA A 53 -6.45 2.00 -9.17
CA ALA A 53 -5.14 1.36 -9.30
C ALA A 53 -3.98 2.36 -9.39
N ASP A 54 -4.24 3.66 -9.37
CA ASP A 54 -3.25 4.75 -9.44
C ASP A 54 -2.44 4.86 -8.13
N PHE A 55 -2.12 3.74 -7.61
CA PHE A 55 -1.26 3.55 -6.47
C PHE A 55 -1.36 4.66 -5.44
N SER A 56 -2.01 4.37 -4.45
CA SER A 56 -1.98 5.08 -3.18
C SER A 56 -0.56 5.28 -2.59
N GLY A 57 0.45 5.23 -3.42
CA GLY A 57 1.79 5.75 -3.18
C GLY A 57 1.83 7.26 -2.99
N ARG A 58 0.68 7.89 -2.92
CA ARG A 58 0.49 9.28 -2.49
C ARG A 58 0.77 9.44 -0.99
N GLY A 59 1.84 8.85 -0.53
CA GLY A 59 2.24 8.95 0.86
C GLY A 59 3.73 8.79 0.97
N PHE A 60 4.23 9.19 2.09
CA PHE A 60 5.62 9.13 2.49
C PHE A 60 6.11 7.69 2.79
N ASP A 61 5.39 6.67 2.31
CA ASP A 61 5.80 5.27 2.50
C ASP A 61 6.74 4.86 1.37
N LEU A 62 8.01 4.81 1.69
CA LEU A 62 9.08 4.37 0.79
C LEU A 62 8.88 2.95 0.24
N ARG A 63 8.00 2.15 0.85
CA ARG A 63 7.68 0.79 0.42
C ARG A 63 6.37 0.68 -0.34
N SER A 64 5.78 1.80 -0.76
CA SER A 64 4.51 1.77 -1.49
C SER A 64 4.59 0.94 -2.77
N THR A 65 5.64 1.12 -3.58
CA THR A 65 5.88 0.35 -4.80
C THR A 65 5.98 -1.15 -4.52
N GLU A 66 6.78 -1.56 -3.53
CA GLU A 66 6.92 -2.96 -3.14
C GLU A 66 5.59 -3.57 -2.67
N LYS A 67 4.84 -2.83 -1.84
CA LYS A 67 3.53 -3.27 -1.34
C LYS A 67 2.52 -3.46 -2.47
N ASN A 68 2.55 -2.57 -3.44
CA ASN A 68 1.69 -2.64 -4.62
C ASN A 68 2.06 -3.86 -5.48
N ILE A 69 3.33 -4.06 -5.78
CA ILE A 69 3.81 -5.25 -6.49
C ILE A 69 3.34 -6.53 -5.78
N GLN A 70 3.52 -6.61 -4.47
CA GLN A 70 3.06 -7.76 -3.68
C GLN A 70 1.55 -7.97 -3.76
N LEU A 71 0.77 -6.89 -3.68
CA LEU A 71 -0.68 -6.96 -3.80
C LEU A 71 -1.11 -7.52 -5.16
N TYR A 72 -0.54 -7.01 -6.24
CA TYR A 72 -0.92 -7.46 -7.59
C TYR A 72 -0.51 -8.89 -7.85
N HIS A 73 0.65 -9.33 -7.38
CA HIS A 73 1.03 -10.74 -7.41
C HIS A 73 0.05 -11.63 -6.63
N GLN A 74 -0.42 -11.15 -5.46
CA GLN A 74 -1.43 -11.87 -4.71
C GLN A 74 -2.75 -11.98 -5.46
N LEU A 75 -3.16 -10.92 -6.15
CA LEU A 75 -4.39 -10.91 -6.93
C LEU A 75 -4.28 -11.81 -8.17
N SER A 76 -3.18 -11.71 -8.92
CA SER A 76 -2.95 -12.55 -10.11
C SER A 76 -2.87 -14.05 -9.75
N GLY A 77 -2.18 -14.37 -8.66
CA GLY A 77 -2.11 -15.74 -8.14
C GLY A 77 -3.45 -16.30 -7.65
N ARG A 78 -4.47 -15.45 -7.43
CA ARG A 78 -5.83 -15.89 -7.08
C ARG A 78 -6.72 -16.08 -8.30
N ALA A 79 -6.67 -15.14 -9.24
CA ALA A 79 -7.43 -15.22 -10.46
C ALA A 79 -7.06 -16.46 -11.29
N GLY A 80 -5.79 -16.86 -11.34
CA GLY A 80 -5.30 -17.99 -12.15
C GLY A 80 -5.39 -19.38 -11.53
N ARG A 81 -5.84 -19.53 -10.27
CA ARG A 81 -5.78 -20.83 -9.58
C ARG A 81 -6.80 -21.86 -10.05
N PHE A 82 -7.98 -21.44 -10.46
CA PHE A 82 -9.12 -22.33 -10.69
C PHE A 82 -9.71 -22.24 -12.11
N SER A 83 -9.36 -21.20 -12.88
CA SER A 83 -9.85 -21.01 -14.25
C SER A 83 -8.72 -20.48 -15.13
N LYS A 84 -8.56 -21.05 -16.31
CA LYS A 84 -7.61 -20.54 -17.33
C LYS A 84 -8.03 -19.18 -17.91
N GLU A 85 -9.26 -18.73 -17.65
CA GLU A 85 -9.87 -17.52 -18.22
C GLU A 85 -10.20 -16.49 -17.14
N SER A 86 -9.35 -16.33 -16.15
CA SER A 86 -9.58 -15.32 -15.12
C SER A 86 -9.11 -13.95 -15.58
N LEU A 87 -9.92 -12.93 -15.38
CA LEU A 87 -9.68 -11.55 -15.79
C LEU A 87 -9.34 -10.69 -14.59
N ILE A 88 -8.33 -9.82 -14.73
CA ILE A 88 -8.06 -8.75 -13.76
C ILE A 88 -8.16 -7.43 -14.49
N ILE A 89 -9.01 -6.54 -14.00
CA ILE A 89 -9.24 -5.20 -14.53
C ILE A 89 -8.68 -4.19 -13.55
N TYR A 90 -7.83 -3.30 -14.04
CA TYR A 90 -7.29 -2.19 -13.28
C TYR A 90 -7.93 -0.89 -13.75
N GLN A 91 -8.70 -0.25 -12.88
CA GLN A 91 -9.22 1.08 -13.15
C GLN A 91 -8.13 2.09 -12.75
N THR A 92 -7.71 2.93 -13.69
CA THR A 92 -6.65 3.92 -13.51
C THR A 92 -6.94 5.20 -14.29
N LEU A 93 -6.46 6.33 -13.78
CA LEU A 93 -6.41 7.61 -14.48
C LEU A 93 -5.12 7.76 -15.31
N SER A 94 -4.13 6.89 -15.06
CA SER A 94 -2.81 6.92 -15.70
C SER A 94 -2.50 5.58 -16.39
N PRO A 95 -3.21 5.21 -17.48
CA PRO A 95 -3.09 3.90 -18.13
C PRO A 95 -1.70 3.66 -18.74
N HIS A 96 -0.91 4.71 -18.92
CA HIS A 96 0.47 4.65 -19.46
C HIS A 96 1.53 4.67 -18.34
N ASP A 97 1.13 4.60 -17.07
CA ASP A 97 2.09 4.48 -15.98
C ASP A 97 2.99 3.26 -16.17
N SER A 98 4.30 3.47 -16.15
CA SER A 98 5.29 2.43 -16.42
C SER A 98 5.19 1.30 -15.38
N THR A 99 4.96 1.63 -14.12
CA THR A 99 4.88 0.67 -13.02
C THR A 99 3.69 -0.27 -13.22
N LEU A 100 2.53 0.30 -13.52
CA LEU A 100 1.33 -0.50 -13.77
C LEU A 100 1.47 -1.36 -15.03
N THR A 101 2.03 -0.77 -16.12
CA THR A 101 2.24 -1.48 -17.37
C THR A 101 3.21 -2.65 -17.23
N GLU A 102 4.31 -2.47 -16.51
CA GLU A 102 5.29 -3.54 -16.26
C GLU A 102 4.74 -4.62 -15.34
N LEU A 103 3.93 -4.27 -14.34
CA LEU A 103 3.22 -5.22 -13.49
C LEU A 103 2.27 -6.10 -14.29
N ILE A 104 1.48 -5.52 -15.20
CA ILE A 104 0.56 -6.27 -16.07
C ILE A 104 1.34 -7.22 -16.98
N LYS A 105 2.53 -6.84 -17.43
CA LYS A 105 3.42 -7.67 -18.25
C LYS A 105 4.22 -8.72 -17.44
N ASN A 106 3.96 -8.86 -16.14
CA ASN A 106 4.70 -9.74 -15.22
C ASN A 106 6.22 -9.46 -15.14
N LYS A 107 6.62 -8.20 -15.35
CA LYS A 107 8.02 -7.75 -15.28
C LYS A 107 8.42 -7.19 -13.90
N SER A 108 7.90 -7.78 -12.86
CA SER A 108 8.12 -7.30 -11.47
C SER A 108 9.58 -7.30 -11.04
N GLU A 109 10.41 -8.18 -11.58
CA GLU A 109 11.84 -8.15 -11.27
C GLU A 109 12.53 -6.91 -11.84
N GLU A 110 12.16 -6.49 -13.05
CA GLU A 110 12.69 -5.26 -13.66
C GLU A 110 12.26 -4.04 -12.84
N LEU A 111 11.01 -4.00 -12.42
CA LEU A 111 10.49 -2.94 -11.54
C LEU A 111 11.28 -2.85 -10.23
N LEU A 112 11.50 -3.97 -9.56
CA LEU A 112 12.25 -4.00 -8.30
C LEU A 112 13.71 -3.58 -8.50
N LYS A 113 14.34 -3.96 -9.61
CA LYS A 113 15.70 -3.51 -9.96
C LYS A 113 15.76 -2.00 -10.19
N ASN A 114 14.80 -1.45 -10.93
CA ASN A 114 14.71 -0.02 -11.17
C ASN A 114 14.46 0.76 -9.86
N GLU A 115 13.55 0.27 -9.02
CA GLU A 115 13.30 0.86 -7.69
C GLU A 115 14.57 0.85 -6.84
N LEU A 116 15.30 -0.27 -6.83
CA LEU A 116 16.54 -0.39 -6.09
C LEU A 116 17.62 0.56 -6.61
N PHE A 117 17.73 0.72 -7.92
CA PHE A 117 18.63 1.67 -8.54
C PHE A 117 18.30 3.12 -8.12
N LEU A 118 17.03 3.52 -8.22
CA LEU A 118 16.57 4.86 -7.80
C LEU A 118 16.85 5.12 -6.32
N ARG A 119 16.67 4.12 -5.46
CA ARG A 119 17.00 4.24 -4.03
C ARG A 119 18.48 4.45 -3.78
N LYS A 120 19.32 3.78 -4.55
CA LYS A 120 20.77 3.96 -4.46
C LYS A 120 21.19 5.38 -4.84
N GLU A 121 20.69 5.87 -5.99
CA GLU A 121 20.97 7.23 -6.46
C GLU A 121 20.49 8.30 -5.47
N ASN A 122 19.34 8.10 -4.85
CA ASN A 122 18.74 9.04 -3.90
C ASN A 122 19.16 8.78 -2.44
N LYS A 123 20.14 7.91 -2.19
CA LYS A 123 20.60 7.56 -0.84
C LYS A 123 19.44 7.16 0.08
N LEU A 124 18.57 6.28 -0.39
CA LEU A 124 17.44 5.75 0.37
C LEU A 124 17.72 4.33 0.87
N PRO A 125 16.99 3.83 1.86
CA PRO A 125 17.09 2.44 2.28
C PRO A 125 16.88 1.44 1.12
N PRO A 126 17.65 0.36 1.03
CA PRO A 126 18.56 -0.21 2.06
C PRO A 126 19.99 0.36 2.06
N PHE A 127 20.35 1.29 1.18
CA PHE A 127 21.70 1.83 1.05
C PHE A 127 22.08 2.79 2.18
N THR A 128 21.09 3.40 2.82
CA THR A 128 21.23 4.26 3.99
C THR A 128 20.22 3.86 5.06
N ARG A 129 20.31 4.49 6.22
CA ARG A 129 19.31 4.36 7.29
C ARG A 129 18.59 5.68 7.45
N LEU A 130 17.27 5.64 7.51
CA LEU A 130 16.43 6.80 7.79
C LEU A 130 15.82 6.69 9.17
N ILE A 131 15.85 7.80 9.90
CA ILE A 131 15.20 7.93 11.21
C ILE A 131 14.21 9.08 11.09
N ALA A 132 12.94 8.83 11.36
CA ALA A 132 11.91 9.85 11.43
C ALA A 132 11.74 10.30 12.89
N ILE A 133 11.94 11.59 13.15
CA ILE A 133 11.65 12.21 14.43
C ILE A 133 10.32 12.95 14.29
N ILE A 134 9.29 12.48 14.97
CA ILE A 134 7.95 13.06 14.94
C ILE A 134 7.79 13.92 16.20
N ILE A 135 7.53 15.20 15.99
CA ILE A 135 7.33 16.16 17.07
C ILE A 135 5.88 16.63 17.03
N SER A 136 5.16 16.42 18.11
CA SER A 136 3.76 16.79 18.22
C SER A 136 3.53 17.74 19.40
N SER A 137 2.63 18.70 19.21
CA SER A 137 2.17 19.63 20.24
C SER A 137 0.71 20.01 20.00
N LYS A 138 0.06 20.59 21.00
CA LYS A 138 -1.26 21.22 20.84
C LYS A 138 -1.21 22.44 19.92
N GLU A 139 -0.09 23.13 19.89
CA GLU A 139 0.16 24.33 19.08
C GLU A 139 1.23 24.03 18.02
N ARG A 140 0.93 24.39 16.79
CA ARG A 140 1.85 24.21 15.65
C ARG A 140 3.17 24.96 15.85
N SER A 141 3.11 26.16 16.42
CA SER A 141 4.29 27.00 16.71
C SER A 141 5.29 26.27 17.60
N LEU A 142 4.80 25.62 18.66
CA LEU A 142 5.64 24.89 19.61
C LEU A 142 6.29 23.67 18.96
N SER A 143 5.55 22.89 18.18
CA SER A 143 6.12 21.74 17.48
C SER A 143 7.18 22.16 16.46
N LEU A 144 6.94 23.22 15.71
CA LEU A 144 7.88 23.73 14.72
C LEU A 144 9.16 24.30 15.38
N ASN A 145 9.02 25.04 16.46
CA ASN A 145 10.17 25.56 17.21
C ASN A 145 10.99 24.43 17.82
N GLY A 146 10.33 23.42 18.40
CA GLY A 146 11.00 22.21 18.88
C GLY A 146 11.75 21.46 17.78
N ALA A 147 11.16 21.34 16.60
CA ALA A 147 11.79 20.72 15.46
C ALA A 147 13.04 21.47 14.98
N ARG A 148 12.98 22.81 14.96
CA ARG A 148 14.12 23.66 14.59
C ARG A 148 15.26 23.56 15.60
N GLU A 149 14.94 23.51 16.88
CA GLU A 149 15.94 23.36 17.94
C GLU A 149 16.64 21.99 17.85
N ILE A 150 15.89 20.93 17.64
CA ILE A 150 16.45 19.58 17.44
C ILE A 150 17.35 19.58 16.20
N LYS A 151 16.89 20.14 15.08
CA LYS A 151 17.72 20.25 13.86
C LYS A 151 19.04 20.97 14.14
N LYS A 152 18.98 22.11 14.87
CA LYS A 152 20.19 22.88 15.22
C LYS A 152 21.21 22.05 16.01
N ARG A 153 20.74 21.24 16.96
CA ARG A 153 21.60 20.36 17.75
C ARG A 153 22.18 19.21 16.92
N LEU A 154 21.35 18.59 16.10
CA LEU A 154 21.76 17.47 15.27
C LEU A 154 22.73 17.88 14.16
N ASN A 155 22.67 19.11 13.65
CA ASN A 155 23.63 19.64 12.68
C ASN A 155 25.08 19.68 13.19
N GLN A 156 25.31 19.51 14.50
CA GLN A 156 26.64 19.42 15.08
C GLN A 156 27.23 18.01 14.97
N ILE A 157 26.43 17.01 14.61
CA ILE A 157 26.86 15.63 14.48
C ILE A 157 27.36 15.42 13.05
N LYS A 158 28.60 14.92 12.92
CA LYS A 158 29.17 14.57 11.63
C LYS A 158 28.51 13.29 11.08
N ASP A 159 28.52 13.16 9.77
CA ASP A 159 28.08 11.97 9.02
C ASP A 159 26.57 11.68 9.06
N ILE A 160 25.75 12.65 9.45
CA ILE A 160 24.30 12.60 9.28
C ILE A 160 23.80 13.74 8.41
N GLU A 161 22.90 13.38 7.50
CA GLU A 161 22.13 14.35 6.70
C GLU A 161 20.78 14.58 7.36
N ILE A 162 20.41 15.86 7.56
CA ILE A 162 19.18 16.23 8.27
C ILE A 162 18.19 16.86 7.31
N LEU A 163 17.15 16.11 7.01
CA LEU A 163 16.04 16.54 6.17
C LEU A 163 14.95 17.21 7.00
N GLY A 164 14.33 18.25 6.46
CA GLY A 164 13.27 18.96 7.17
C GLY A 164 13.75 20.11 8.08
N PRO A 165 12.92 20.58 9.04
CA PRO A 165 11.58 20.07 9.36
C PRO A 165 10.54 20.33 8.28
N VAL A 166 9.61 19.39 8.12
CA VAL A 166 8.44 19.49 7.23
C VAL A 166 7.18 19.19 8.02
N ASP A 167 6.07 19.78 7.58
CA ASP A 167 4.77 19.46 8.18
C ASP A 167 4.41 17.99 7.96
N SER A 168 3.76 17.36 8.94
CA SER A 168 3.22 16.03 8.80
C SER A 168 2.09 16.02 7.76
N PRO A 169 1.93 14.94 6.96
CA PRO A 169 0.77 14.76 6.10
C PRO A 169 -0.56 14.83 6.85
N LEU A 170 -0.55 14.41 8.11
CA LEU A 170 -1.66 14.55 9.04
C LEU A 170 -1.35 15.68 10.01
N LEU A 171 -1.77 16.90 9.64
CA LEU A 171 -1.55 18.10 10.43
C LEU A 171 -2.31 18.09 11.77
N LYS A 172 -3.40 17.33 11.87
CA LYS A 172 -4.23 17.28 13.07
C LYS A 172 -4.87 15.92 13.25
N ILE A 173 -4.61 15.27 14.35
CA ILE A 173 -5.31 14.07 14.78
C ILE A 173 -6.54 14.54 15.56
N LYS A 174 -7.75 14.30 15.03
CA LYS A 174 -8.98 14.45 15.83
C LYS A 174 -8.95 13.39 16.95
N LYS A 175 -9.07 13.86 18.18
CA LYS A 175 -9.36 13.00 19.33
C LYS A 175 -10.79 12.52 19.28
#